data_1d31ac884917ecdabf9b642452e7aa7d
#
_entry.id   1d31ac884917ecdabf9b642452e7aa7d
#
_cell.length_a   1.000
_cell.length_b   1.000
_cell.length_c   1.000
_cell.angle_alpha   90.00
_cell.angle_beta   90.00
_cell.angle_gamma   90.00
#
_symmetry.space_group_name_H-M   'P 1'
#
loop_
_entity.id
_entity.type
_entity.pdbx_description
1 polymer ?
#
loop_
_entity_poly.entity_id
_entity_poly.type
_entity_poly.pdbx_seq_one_letter_code
_entity_poly.pdbx_strand_id
1 'polypeptide(L)'
;MTRTAIAQNIAKKNNLLWKNLYSGVFRDLDEILIPLGIVVEAGRLPLKRGPKALQEKGVPYYQLTPKGLLVVLSIDDFDQKESVLNEFLPKAEIKEKEFVDIIRTLVKISPKFTYSMFEFYVKSYCEGRLKNLLPFNISEFRKFSVIQTELLVGFVTLSKSKRLDVLKFFSKFTE
;
A
#
# COMPACT_ATOMS: atom_id res chain seq x y z
N MET A 1 12.55 -3.51 -10.30
CA MET A 1 12.56 -3.02 -11.72
C MET A 1 13.69 -2.04 -11.90
N THR A 2 14.28 -1.90 -13.12
CA THR A 2 15.24 -0.83 -13.42
C THR A 2 14.53 0.51 -13.65
N ARG A 3 15.23 1.62 -13.54
CA ARG A 3 14.70 2.98 -13.82
C ARG A 3 14.08 3.09 -15.20
N THR A 4 14.74 2.55 -16.21
CA THR A 4 14.24 2.52 -17.59
C THR A 4 12.92 1.73 -17.68
N ALA A 5 12.84 0.55 -17.04
CA ALA A 5 11.63 -0.25 -17.06
C ALA A 5 10.48 0.44 -16.32
N ILE A 6 10.77 1.18 -15.23
CA ILE A 6 9.77 2.00 -14.53
C ILE A 6 9.24 3.09 -15.47
N ALA A 7 10.12 3.88 -16.10
CA ALA A 7 9.72 4.94 -17.02
C ALA A 7 8.92 4.41 -18.22
N GLN A 8 9.31 3.25 -18.78
CA GLN A 8 8.58 2.61 -19.87
C GLN A 8 7.19 2.14 -19.47
N ASN A 9 7.04 1.57 -18.27
CA ASN A 9 5.73 1.11 -17.78
C ASN A 9 4.79 2.29 -17.50
N ILE A 10 5.28 3.38 -16.90
CA ILE A 10 4.50 4.60 -16.69
C ILE A 10 4.08 5.18 -18.04
N ALA A 11 4.98 5.26 -19.00
CA ALA A 11 4.70 5.77 -20.35
C ALA A 11 3.63 4.95 -21.07
N LYS A 12 3.74 3.61 -21.00
CA LYS A 12 2.76 2.69 -21.60
C LYS A 12 1.37 2.87 -20.99
N LYS A 13 1.28 2.96 -19.66
CA LYS A 13 -0.01 3.13 -18.95
C LYS A 13 -0.69 4.47 -19.29
N ASN A 14 0.08 5.52 -19.52
CA ASN A 14 -0.43 6.89 -19.76
C ASN A 14 -0.37 7.32 -21.24
N ASN A 15 -0.03 6.42 -22.17
CA ASN A 15 0.10 6.70 -23.60
C ASN A 15 1.09 7.84 -23.91
N LEU A 16 2.22 7.90 -23.19
CA LEU A 16 3.25 8.92 -23.28
C LEU A 16 4.56 8.37 -23.85
N LEU A 17 5.43 9.26 -24.32
CA LEU A 17 6.79 8.90 -24.72
C LEU A 17 7.66 8.73 -23.47
N TRP A 18 8.19 7.52 -23.24
CA TRP A 18 9.01 7.20 -22.05
C TRP A 18 10.23 8.11 -21.86
N LYS A 19 10.82 8.64 -22.94
CA LYS A 19 11.96 9.56 -22.89
C LYS A 19 11.62 10.86 -22.14
N ASN A 20 10.38 11.34 -22.24
CA ASN A 20 9.93 12.56 -21.57
C ASN A 20 9.73 12.34 -20.05
N LEU A 21 9.51 11.09 -19.62
CA LEU A 21 9.32 10.73 -18.21
C LEU A 21 10.62 10.32 -17.52
N TYR A 22 11.68 10.04 -18.30
CA TYR A 22 12.88 9.41 -17.78
C TYR A 22 13.58 10.26 -16.71
N SER A 23 13.77 11.55 -16.95
CA SER A 23 14.38 12.48 -16.00
C SER A 23 13.53 12.67 -14.74
N GLY A 24 12.20 12.75 -14.88
CA GLY A 24 11.27 12.82 -13.76
C GLY A 24 11.35 11.59 -12.87
N VAL A 25 11.30 10.39 -13.46
CA VAL A 25 11.44 9.12 -12.72
C VAL A 25 12.77 9.03 -11.97
N PHE A 26 13.86 9.52 -12.56
CA PHE A 26 15.16 9.55 -11.90
C PHE A 26 15.16 10.47 -10.69
N ARG A 27 14.67 11.69 -10.88
CA ARG A 27 14.59 12.67 -9.81
C ARG A 27 13.71 12.16 -8.66
N ASP A 28 12.52 11.64 -8.98
CA ASP A 28 11.59 11.16 -7.96
C ASP A 28 12.16 9.97 -7.18
N LEU A 29 12.89 9.07 -7.84
CA LEU A 29 13.58 7.97 -7.17
C LEU A 29 14.70 8.48 -6.25
N ASP A 30 15.60 9.32 -6.78
CA ASP A 30 16.82 9.72 -6.06
C ASP A 30 16.57 10.79 -4.99
N GLU A 31 15.66 11.73 -5.23
CA GLU A 31 15.42 12.87 -4.35
C GLU A 31 14.27 12.64 -3.37
N ILE A 32 13.36 11.71 -3.66
CA ILE A 32 12.13 11.50 -2.87
C ILE A 32 12.04 10.08 -2.34
N LEU A 33 11.89 9.09 -3.24
CA LEU A 33 11.46 7.74 -2.82
C LEU A 33 12.53 6.96 -2.07
N ILE A 34 13.81 7.09 -2.49
CA ILE A 34 14.94 6.44 -1.82
C ILE A 34 15.23 7.14 -0.48
N PRO A 35 15.36 8.48 -0.39
CA PRO A 35 15.56 9.17 0.87
C PRO A 35 14.45 8.95 1.91
N LEU A 36 13.19 8.85 1.45
CA LEU A 36 12.06 8.52 2.32
C LEU A 36 12.02 7.04 2.74
N GLY A 37 12.89 6.19 2.17
CA GLY A 37 12.90 4.76 2.46
C GLY A 37 11.67 4.01 1.90
N ILE A 38 11.02 4.56 0.89
CA ILE A 38 9.89 3.93 0.17
C ILE A 38 10.41 2.86 -0.79
N VAL A 39 11.53 3.17 -1.46
CA VAL A 39 12.20 2.34 -2.45
C VAL A 39 13.65 2.12 -2.04
N VAL A 40 14.20 0.96 -2.37
CA VAL A 40 15.61 0.62 -2.15
C VAL A 40 16.21 -0.02 -3.42
N GLU A 41 17.51 0.22 -3.66
CA GLU A 41 18.26 -0.56 -4.63
C GLU A 41 18.40 -1.99 -4.12
N ALA A 42 17.80 -2.95 -4.84
CA ALA A 42 17.76 -4.36 -4.43
C ALA A 42 18.91 -5.18 -5.00
N GLY A 43 19.70 -4.59 -5.90
CA GLY A 43 20.85 -5.22 -6.52
C GLY A 43 21.09 -4.68 -7.93
N ARG A 44 21.94 -5.37 -8.68
CA ARG A 44 22.36 -4.95 -10.02
C ARG A 44 22.22 -6.09 -11.02
N LEU A 45 21.71 -5.76 -12.19
CA LEU A 45 21.57 -6.70 -13.31
C LEU A 45 22.78 -6.55 -14.25
N PRO A 46 23.35 -7.66 -14.75
CA PRO A 46 24.46 -7.60 -15.71
C PRO A 46 24.00 -6.94 -17.01
N LEU A 47 24.87 -6.08 -17.57
CA LEU A 47 24.64 -5.44 -18.86
C LEU A 47 25.70 -5.92 -19.84
N LYS A 48 25.28 -6.62 -20.92
CA LYS A 48 26.18 -7.14 -21.95
C LYS A 48 26.63 -6.09 -22.98
N ARG A 49 25.82 -5.03 -23.19
CA ARG A 49 26.06 -3.96 -24.16
C ARG A 49 25.65 -2.62 -23.56
N GLY A 50 26.40 -1.56 -23.86
CA GLY A 50 26.11 -0.20 -23.39
C GLY A 50 27.34 0.48 -22.81
N PRO A 51 27.18 1.56 -22.02
CA PRO A 51 28.30 2.27 -21.40
C PRO A 51 29.19 1.36 -20.55
N LYS A 52 30.50 1.46 -20.69
CA LYS A 52 31.51 0.61 -20.02
C LYS A 52 31.29 0.55 -18.49
N ALA A 53 31.04 1.68 -17.85
CA ALA A 53 30.79 1.76 -16.42
C ALA A 53 29.55 0.93 -15.98
N LEU A 54 28.50 0.83 -16.81
CA LEU A 54 27.33 -0.01 -16.52
C LEU A 54 27.56 -1.50 -16.84
N GLN A 55 28.47 -1.80 -17.78
CA GLN A 55 28.88 -3.19 -18.02
C GLN A 55 29.69 -3.75 -16.83
N GLU A 56 30.55 -2.92 -16.23
CA GLU A 56 31.36 -3.30 -15.06
C GLU A 56 30.54 -3.36 -13.76
N LYS A 57 29.70 -2.35 -13.51
CA LYS A 57 28.95 -2.21 -12.25
C LYS A 57 27.55 -2.83 -12.28
N GLY A 58 27.02 -3.15 -13.46
CA GLY A 58 25.64 -3.57 -13.65
C GLY A 58 24.64 -2.40 -13.60
N VAL A 59 23.41 -2.69 -14.00
CA VAL A 59 22.28 -1.74 -13.96
C VAL A 59 21.52 -1.94 -12.66
N PRO A 60 21.37 -0.91 -11.81
CA PRO A 60 20.61 -1.02 -10.58
C PRO A 60 19.14 -1.33 -10.83
N TYR A 61 18.56 -2.22 -10.02
CA TYR A 61 17.13 -2.43 -9.98
C TYR A 61 16.57 -2.15 -8.58
N TYR A 62 15.33 -1.73 -8.55
CA TYR A 62 14.67 -1.18 -7.37
C TYR A 62 13.47 -2.02 -6.98
N GLN A 63 13.20 -2.05 -5.68
CA GLN A 63 12.00 -2.67 -5.09
C GLN A 63 11.42 -1.79 -4.00
N LEU A 64 10.15 -2.02 -3.69
CA LEU A 64 9.51 -1.39 -2.54
C LEU A 64 10.06 -1.99 -1.24
N THR A 65 10.30 -1.13 -0.27
CA THR A 65 10.57 -1.54 1.12
C THR A 65 9.25 -1.93 1.80
N PRO A 66 9.27 -2.53 3.02
CA PRO A 66 8.05 -2.71 3.80
C PRO A 66 7.29 -1.39 4.04
N LYS A 67 8.01 -0.29 4.25
CA LYS A 67 7.42 1.06 4.33
C LYS A 67 6.76 1.47 3.00
N GLY A 68 7.42 1.19 1.88
CA GLY A 68 6.87 1.45 0.55
C GLY A 68 5.62 0.62 0.25
N LEU A 69 5.59 -0.65 0.63
CA LEU A 69 4.39 -1.50 0.49
C LEU A 69 3.22 -0.93 1.29
N LEU A 70 3.47 -0.45 2.52
CA LEU A 70 2.45 0.18 3.36
C LEU A 70 1.91 1.47 2.72
N VAL A 71 2.77 2.30 2.15
CA VAL A 71 2.36 3.51 1.42
C VAL A 71 1.51 3.15 0.19
N VAL A 72 1.87 2.11 -0.58
CA VAL A 72 1.06 1.66 -1.73
C VAL A 72 -0.33 1.17 -1.29
N LEU A 73 -0.44 0.49 -0.14
CA LEU A 73 -1.74 0.06 0.42
C LEU A 73 -2.64 1.25 0.76
N SER A 74 -2.08 2.44 1.02
CA SER A 74 -2.81 3.66 1.35
C SER A 74 -3.30 4.46 0.14
N ILE A 75 -2.92 4.08 -1.09
CA ILE A 75 -3.33 4.77 -2.33
C ILE A 75 -4.66 4.18 -2.81
N ASP A 76 -5.70 5.01 -2.95
CA ASP A 76 -7.05 4.55 -3.29
C ASP A 76 -7.16 3.81 -4.62
N ASP A 77 -6.63 4.38 -5.69
CA ASP A 77 -6.80 3.90 -7.07
C ASP A 77 -5.75 2.85 -7.49
N PHE A 78 -5.34 1.97 -6.57
CA PHE A 78 -4.38 0.92 -6.88
C PHE A 78 -5.05 -0.46 -7.01
N ASP A 79 -5.09 -1.01 -8.23
CA ASP A 79 -5.82 -2.24 -8.56
C ASP A 79 -5.27 -3.54 -7.94
N GLN A 80 -4.00 -3.55 -7.50
CA GLN A 80 -3.32 -4.77 -7.02
C GLN A 80 -3.10 -4.77 -5.50
N LYS A 81 -3.95 -4.09 -4.74
CA LYS A 81 -3.80 -3.94 -3.27
C LYS A 81 -3.69 -5.28 -2.54
N GLU A 82 -4.44 -6.31 -2.97
CA GLU A 82 -4.38 -7.61 -2.32
C GLU A 82 -3.02 -8.29 -2.47
N SER A 83 -2.40 -8.21 -3.66
CA SER A 83 -1.04 -8.71 -3.89
C SER A 83 -0.02 -7.98 -3.02
N VAL A 84 -0.14 -6.66 -2.94
CA VAL A 84 0.74 -5.82 -2.10
C VAL A 84 0.55 -6.14 -0.61
N LEU A 85 -0.69 -6.37 -0.17
CA LEU A 85 -0.99 -6.76 1.21
C LEU A 85 -0.33 -8.10 1.57
N ASN A 86 -0.43 -9.08 0.68
CA ASN A 86 0.19 -10.39 0.87
C ASN A 86 1.71 -10.33 0.91
N GLU A 87 2.32 -9.36 0.22
CA GLU A 87 3.75 -9.08 0.31
C GLU A 87 4.13 -8.29 1.57
N PHE A 88 3.29 -7.36 2.01
CA PHE A 88 3.51 -6.50 3.17
C PHE A 88 3.44 -7.27 4.50
N LEU A 89 2.39 -8.05 4.71
CA LEU A 89 2.11 -8.69 6.01
C LEU A 89 3.28 -9.51 6.57
N PRO A 90 4.00 -10.34 5.76
CA PRO A 90 5.17 -11.07 6.27
C PRO A 90 6.36 -10.17 6.61
N LYS A 91 6.49 -9.02 5.92
CA LYS A 91 7.62 -8.09 6.07
C LYS A 91 7.38 -7.02 7.15
N ALA A 92 6.16 -6.87 7.60
CA ALA A 92 5.78 -5.87 8.62
C ALA A 92 6.16 -6.26 10.04
N GLU A 93 6.80 -7.43 10.23
CA GLU A 93 7.25 -7.96 11.54
C GLU A 93 6.13 -8.02 12.59
N ILE A 94 4.92 -8.33 12.13
CA ILE A 94 3.73 -8.43 12.99
C ILE A 94 3.83 -9.70 13.83
N LYS A 95 3.94 -9.52 15.14
CA LYS A 95 4.07 -10.63 16.11
C LYS A 95 2.76 -11.39 16.32
N GLU A 96 1.64 -10.70 16.22
CA GLU A 96 0.29 -11.25 16.45
C GLU A 96 -0.22 -11.94 15.17
N LYS A 97 -0.05 -13.25 15.05
CA LYS A 97 -0.54 -14.02 13.87
C LYS A 97 -2.05 -13.86 13.66
N GLU A 98 -2.84 -13.84 14.75
CA GLU A 98 -4.29 -13.63 14.69
C GLU A 98 -4.67 -12.32 13.99
N PHE A 99 -3.88 -11.26 14.17
CA PHE A 99 -4.11 -9.99 13.48
C PHE A 99 -4.00 -10.13 11.95
N VAL A 100 -3.03 -10.89 11.47
CA VAL A 100 -2.83 -11.14 10.03
C VAL A 100 -4.05 -11.82 9.43
N ASP A 101 -4.60 -12.84 10.11
CA ASP A 101 -5.78 -13.58 9.67
C ASP A 101 -7.06 -12.71 9.72
N ILE A 102 -7.17 -11.87 10.73
CA ILE A 102 -8.26 -10.89 10.83
C ILE A 102 -8.21 -9.90 9.67
N ILE A 103 -7.05 -9.33 9.34
CA ILE A 103 -6.91 -8.41 8.21
C ILE A 103 -7.29 -9.07 6.89
N ARG A 104 -6.82 -10.30 6.65
CA ARG A 104 -7.22 -11.06 5.46
C ARG A 104 -8.72 -11.32 5.39
N THR A 105 -9.35 -11.58 6.52
CA THR A 105 -10.79 -11.76 6.61
C THR A 105 -11.52 -10.44 6.33
N LEU A 106 -11.08 -9.33 6.91
CA LEU A 106 -11.66 -8.01 6.69
C LEU A 106 -11.57 -7.57 5.23
N VAL A 107 -10.44 -7.84 4.55
CA VAL A 107 -10.31 -7.55 3.10
C VAL A 107 -11.35 -8.31 2.28
N LYS A 108 -11.67 -9.57 2.63
CA LYS A 108 -12.71 -10.34 1.93
C LYS A 108 -14.13 -9.80 2.18
N ILE A 109 -14.40 -9.32 3.40
CA ILE A 109 -15.73 -8.83 3.80
C ILE A 109 -15.94 -7.38 3.30
N SER A 110 -14.96 -6.52 3.51
CA SER A 110 -15.03 -5.10 3.19
C SER A 110 -13.65 -4.54 2.79
N PRO A 111 -13.24 -4.76 1.53
CA PRO A 111 -11.93 -4.31 1.07
C PRO A 111 -11.76 -2.79 1.19
N LYS A 112 -12.76 -2.00 0.81
CA LYS A 112 -12.71 -0.54 0.90
C LYS A 112 -12.46 -0.06 2.33
N PHE A 113 -13.20 -0.59 3.30
CA PHE A 113 -13.00 -0.26 4.71
C PHE A 113 -11.58 -0.65 5.18
N THR A 114 -11.15 -1.85 4.86
CA THR A 114 -9.83 -2.33 5.32
C THR A 114 -8.69 -1.49 4.74
N TYR A 115 -8.76 -1.13 3.46
CA TYR A 115 -7.73 -0.28 2.85
C TYR A 115 -7.80 1.17 3.33
N SER A 116 -8.99 1.70 3.67
CA SER A 116 -9.07 3.03 4.29
C SER A 116 -8.39 3.08 5.67
N MET A 117 -8.37 1.99 6.42
CA MET A 117 -7.58 1.93 7.67
C MET A 117 -6.09 2.10 7.41
N PHE A 118 -5.53 1.51 6.35
CA PHE A 118 -4.13 1.73 5.94
C PHE A 118 -3.90 3.16 5.50
N GLU A 119 -4.82 3.76 4.76
CA GLU A 119 -4.77 5.18 4.37
C GLU A 119 -4.71 6.07 5.61
N PHE A 120 -5.64 5.92 6.55
CA PHE A 120 -5.64 6.71 7.79
C PHE A 120 -4.37 6.51 8.62
N TYR A 121 -3.82 5.30 8.65
CA TYR A 121 -2.58 5.01 9.36
C TYR A 121 -1.40 5.79 8.75
N VAL A 122 -1.23 5.72 7.43
CA VAL A 122 -0.17 6.47 6.71
C VAL A 122 -0.40 7.97 6.82
N LYS A 123 -1.65 8.44 6.66
CA LYS A 123 -2.02 9.85 6.82
C LYS A 123 -1.67 10.38 8.21
N SER A 124 -1.93 9.59 9.25
CA SER A 124 -1.58 9.95 10.65
C SER A 124 -0.07 10.12 10.85
N TYR A 125 0.75 9.36 10.12
CA TYR A 125 2.20 9.57 10.09
C TYR A 125 2.57 10.86 9.36
N CYS A 126 1.99 11.13 8.20
CA CYS A 126 2.24 12.35 7.45
C CYS A 126 1.84 13.62 8.23
N GLU A 127 0.80 13.51 9.07
CA GLU A 127 0.33 14.60 9.94
C GLU A 127 1.08 14.69 11.28
N GLY A 128 2.11 13.88 11.48
CA GLY A 128 2.92 13.88 12.71
C GLY A 128 2.25 13.26 13.95
N ARG A 129 1.08 12.62 13.77
CA ARG A 129 0.37 11.93 14.86
C ARG A 129 0.99 10.57 15.20
N LEU A 130 1.67 9.95 14.25
CA LEU A 130 2.49 8.76 14.41
C LEU A 130 3.96 9.13 14.27
N LYS A 131 4.80 8.63 15.16
CA LYS A 131 6.26 8.86 15.09
C LYS A 131 6.92 8.07 13.96
N ASN A 132 6.49 6.84 13.74
CA ASN A 132 7.07 5.93 12.77
C ASN A 132 5.97 5.09 12.09
N LEU A 133 6.14 4.78 10.80
CA LEU A 133 5.29 3.83 10.09
C LEU A 133 5.62 2.38 10.45
N LEU A 134 6.88 2.09 10.75
CA LEU A 134 7.36 0.78 11.13
C LEU A 134 8.24 0.88 12.38
N PRO A 135 8.28 -0.12 13.27
CA PRO A 135 7.47 -1.35 13.18
C PRO A 135 5.97 -1.06 13.23
N PHE A 136 5.17 -1.90 12.54
CA PHE A 136 3.73 -1.66 12.41
C PHE A 136 3.02 -1.72 13.76
N ASN A 137 2.32 -0.66 14.12
CA ASN A 137 1.66 -0.53 15.41
C ASN A 137 0.17 -0.89 15.29
N ILE A 138 -0.16 -2.11 15.69
CA ILE A 138 -1.52 -2.65 15.63
C ILE A 138 -2.50 -1.85 16.51
N SER A 139 -2.06 -1.40 17.68
CA SER A 139 -2.92 -0.61 18.57
C SER A 139 -3.31 0.72 17.96
N GLU A 140 -2.37 1.41 17.31
CA GLU A 140 -2.67 2.64 16.57
C GLU A 140 -3.57 2.37 15.37
N PHE A 141 -3.31 1.29 14.63
CA PHE A 141 -4.13 0.89 13.49
C PHE A 141 -5.58 0.60 13.90
N ARG A 142 -5.80 -0.09 15.03
CA ARG A 142 -7.15 -0.38 15.55
C ARG A 142 -7.97 0.86 15.89
N LYS A 143 -7.34 1.99 16.24
CA LYS A 143 -8.06 3.24 16.54
C LYS A 143 -8.91 3.74 15.37
N PHE A 144 -8.54 3.41 14.14
CA PHE A 144 -9.30 3.81 12.94
C PHE A 144 -10.56 2.98 12.69
N SER A 145 -10.83 1.95 13.51
CA SER A 145 -12.03 1.12 13.44
C SER A 145 -13.02 1.33 14.59
N VAL A 146 -12.84 2.34 15.43
CA VAL A 146 -13.66 2.54 16.65
C VAL A 146 -15.15 2.72 16.31
N ILE A 147 -15.47 3.59 15.35
CA ILE A 147 -16.84 3.86 14.93
C ILE A 147 -17.48 2.61 14.32
N GLN A 148 -16.73 1.87 13.50
CA GLN A 148 -17.20 0.63 12.89
C GLN A 148 -17.40 -0.48 13.92
N THR A 149 -16.55 -0.51 14.95
CA THR A 149 -16.69 -1.47 16.06
C THR A 149 -17.98 -1.21 16.82
N GLU A 150 -18.27 0.05 17.16
CA GLU A 150 -19.53 0.44 17.79
C GLU A 150 -20.75 0.02 16.95
N LEU A 151 -20.73 0.35 15.64
CA LEU A 151 -21.79 -0.02 14.72
C LEU A 151 -22.00 -1.55 14.67
N LEU A 152 -20.91 -2.33 14.52
CA LEU A 152 -20.99 -3.78 14.44
C LEU A 152 -21.51 -4.40 15.73
N VAL A 153 -21.01 -3.96 16.88
CA VAL A 153 -21.50 -4.42 18.19
C VAL A 153 -22.99 -4.09 18.34
N GLY A 154 -23.39 -2.87 18.03
CA GLY A 154 -24.80 -2.47 18.04
C GLY A 154 -25.67 -3.31 17.09
N PHE A 155 -25.18 -3.54 15.86
CA PHE A 155 -25.90 -4.31 14.84
C PHE A 155 -26.14 -5.77 15.25
N VAL A 156 -25.14 -6.45 15.85
CA VAL A 156 -25.32 -7.86 16.25
C VAL A 156 -26.27 -8.03 17.42
N THR A 157 -26.51 -7.00 18.25
CA THR A 157 -27.48 -7.02 19.35
C THR A 157 -28.92 -6.85 18.88
N LEU A 158 -29.18 -6.35 17.66
CA LEU A 158 -30.51 -6.16 17.11
C LEU A 158 -31.19 -7.49 16.81
N SER A 159 -32.53 -7.51 16.88
CA SER A 159 -33.33 -8.61 16.36
C SER A 159 -33.13 -8.79 14.83
N LYS A 160 -33.41 -10.00 14.33
CA LYS A 160 -33.27 -10.32 12.89
C LYS A 160 -34.05 -9.35 12.01
N SER A 161 -35.26 -8.97 12.38
CA SER A 161 -36.08 -8.01 11.63
C SER A 161 -35.40 -6.65 11.55
N LYS A 162 -35.00 -6.08 12.69
CA LYS A 162 -34.33 -4.78 12.73
C LYS A 162 -32.99 -4.77 11.96
N ARG A 163 -32.21 -5.88 11.98
CA ARG A 163 -31.01 -6.00 11.15
C ARG A 163 -31.34 -5.89 9.66
N LEU A 164 -32.43 -6.57 9.22
CA LEU A 164 -32.86 -6.48 7.83
C LEU A 164 -33.29 -5.06 7.43
N ASP A 165 -33.95 -4.33 8.32
CA ASP A 165 -34.37 -2.95 8.07
C ASP A 165 -33.14 -2.02 7.94
N VAL A 166 -32.12 -2.19 8.80
CA VAL A 166 -30.86 -1.46 8.73
C VAL A 166 -30.12 -1.78 7.42
N LEU A 167 -30.04 -3.06 7.03
CA LEU A 167 -29.43 -3.46 5.77
C LEU A 167 -30.15 -2.88 4.56
N LYS A 168 -31.48 -2.89 4.54
CA LYS A 168 -32.27 -2.25 3.47
C LYS A 168 -32.05 -0.74 3.40
N PHE A 169 -31.88 -0.08 4.54
CA PHE A 169 -31.55 1.36 4.57
C PHE A 169 -30.24 1.63 3.86
N PHE A 170 -29.16 0.87 4.19
CA PHE A 170 -27.87 1.07 3.56
C PHE A 170 -27.82 0.63 2.09
N SER A 171 -28.55 -0.42 1.70
CA SER A 171 -28.58 -0.90 0.30
C SER A 171 -29.18 0.10 -0.68
N LYS A 172 -30.11 0.96 -0.22
CA LYS A 172 -30.70 2.01 -1.06
C LYS A 172 -29.74 3.12 -1.51
N PHE A 173 -28.55 3.18 -0.93
CA PHE A 173 -27.50 4.15 -1.31
C PHE A 173 -26.44 3.54 -2.24
N THR A 174 -26.57 2.27 -2.64
CA THR A 174 -25.63 1.55 -3.50
C THR A 174 -26.13 1.32 -4.92
N GLU A 175 -27.33 1.79 -5.24
CA GLU A 175 -27.89 1.91 -6.60
C GLU A 175 -27.65 3.33 -7.15
#